data_22a25695675a0a9dd95c3bc243d21ccd
#
_entry.id   22a25695675a0a9dd95c3bc243d21ccd
#
_cell.length_a   1.000
_cell.length_b   1.000
_cell.length_c   1.000
_cell.angle_alpha   90.00
_cell.angle_beta   90.00
_cell.angle_gamma   90.00
#
_symmetry.space_group_name_H-M   'P 1'
#
loop_
_entity.id
_entity.type
_entity.pdbx_description
1 polymer ?
#
loop_
_entity_poly.entity_id
_entity_poly.type
_entity_poly.pdbx_seq_one_letter_code
_entity_poly.pdbx_strand_id
1 'polypeptide(L)'
;MSGKKYDDAVKRYNRDDLFGPTEALSLVKSMAPAKFDETVEIAIRLGVDPRKAEQAVRGTVALPSGTGKNLRVAVFAAGEAAEEARKAGADLVGADDLAAEIEKGNFNFDLAIATPDMMPLVGRLGRVLGPRGLMPNPKTGTVTQDVGRAVGEFKGGKVEYRTDRYGNVHVQLGKVSFSVEQIEANFRAVIDEIQRAKPASAKGRYLKKITVSSTMGPGVKVDTNRLKAEVA
;
A
#
# COMPACT_ATOMS: atom_id res chain seq x y z
N MET A 1 25.42 8.71 -9.96
CA MET A 1 25.42 8.27 -11.37
C MET A 1 24.29 7.29 -11.54
N SER A 2 23.37 7.53 -12.48
CA SER A 2 22.33 6.57 -12.85
C SER A 2 22.95 5.42 -13.66
N GLY A 3 22.35 4.23 -13.59
CA GLY A 3 22.84 3.08 -14.34
C GLY A 3 22.46 3.16 -15.82
N LYS A 4 23.25 2.59 -16.72
CA LYS A 4 23.01 2.60 -18.18
C LYS A 4 21.59 2.24 -18.58
N LYS A 5 20.99 1.21 -17.97
CA LYS A 5 19.62 0.78 -18.24
C LYS A 5 18.56 1.84 -17.86
N TYR A 6 18.77 2.55 -16.75
CA TYR A 6 17.91 3.65 -16.33
C TYR A 6 18.01 4.83 -17.30
N ASP A 7 19.24 5.18 -17.71
CA ASP A 7 19.46 6.26 -18.70
C ASP A 7 18.82 5.95 -20.05
N ASP A 8 18.86 4.69 -20.48
CA ASP A 8 18.21 4.25 -21.72
C ASP A 8 16.68 4.26 -21.60
N ALA A 9 16.11 3.93 -20.42
CA ALA A 9 14.69 4.03 -20.15
C ALA A 9 14.21 5.49 -20.19
N VAL A 10 14.97 6.40 -19.56
CA VAL A 10 14.64 7.84 -19.53
C VAL A 10 14.63 8.48 -20.92
N LYS A 11 15.45 8.00 -21.86
CA LYS A 11 15.47 8.53 -23.24
C LYS A 11 14.23 8.19 -24.06
N ARG A 12 13.40 7.23 -23.61
CA ARG A 12 12.22 6.76 -24.34
C ARG A 12 11.02 7.69 -24.25
N TYR A 13 11.03 8.67 -23.33
CA TYR A 13 9.94 9.62 -23.14
C TYR A 13 10.46 10.94 -22.59
N ASN A 14 9.68 12.01 -22.74
CA ASN A 14 9.99 13.28 -22.10
C ASN A 14 9.41 13.31 -20.68
N ARG A 15 10.25 13.58 -19.69
CA ARG A 15 9.88 13.62 -18.27
C ARG A 15 8.88 14.72 -17.91
N ASP A 16 8.75 15.73 -18.76
CA ASP A 16 7.84 16.84 -18.50
C ASP A 16 6.45 16.63 -19.06
N ASP A 17 6.29 15.65 -19.94
CA ASP A 17 4.99 15.29 -20.49
C ASP A 17 4.08 14.65 -19.45
N LEU A 18 2.78 14.86 -19.64
CA LEU A 18 1.71 14.28 -18.85
C LEU A 18 0.97 13.25 -19.71
N PHE A 19 0.94 12.01 -19.23
CA PHE A 19 0.36 10.88 -19.94
C PHE A 19 -1.02 10.51 -19.39
N GLY A 20 -1.88 9.92 -20.21
CA GLY A 20 -3.09 9.25 -19.73
C GLY A 20 -2.75 8.07 -18.81
N PRO A 21 -3.68 7.62 -17.92
CA PRO A 21 -3.41 6.52 -16.99
C PRO A 21 -2.94 5.24 -17.66
N THR A 22 -3.67 4.74 -18.65
CA THR A 22 -3.36 3.51 -19.39
C THR A 22 -2.03 3.63 -20.16
N GLU A 23 -1.80 4.77 -20.78
CA GLU A 23 -0.56 5.07 -21.52
C GLU A 23 0.65 5.09 -20.57
N ALA A 24 0.53 5.76 -19.42
CA ALA A 24 1.58 5.82 -18.40
C ALA A 24 1.92 4.43 -17.84
N LEU A 25 0.91 3.60 -17.56
CA LEU A 25 1.10 2.25 -17.06
C LEU A 25 1.78 1.34 -18.11
N SER A 26 1.37 1.42 -19.35
CA SER A 26 1.99 0.68 -20.46
C SER A 26 3.45 1.09 -20.65
N LEU A 27 3.74 2.40 -20.56
CA LEU A 27 5.09 2.92 -20.67
C LEU A 27 5.98 2.42 -19.52
N VAL A 28 5.51 2.48 -18.27
CA VAL A 28 6.24 1.98 -17.09
C VAL A 28 6.56 0.49 -17.24
N LYS A 29 5.62 -0.33 -17.68
CA LYS A 29 5.86 -1.76 -17.92
C LYS A 29 6.94 -1.98 -18.99
N SER A 30 6.88 -1.26 -20.09
CA SER A 30 7.85 -1.41 -21.20
C SER A 30 9.27 -0.99 -20.82
N MET A 31 9.40 -0.12 -19.80
CA MET A 31 10.66 0.43 -19.33
C MET A 31 11.26 -0.29 -18.13
N ALA A 32 10.59 -1.31 -17.57
CA ALA A 32 11.09 -2.05 -16.42
C ALA A 32 12.41 -2.77 -16.76
N PRO A 33 13.58 -2.36 -16.19
CA PRO A 33 14.88 -2.80 -16.65
C PRO A 33 15.41 -4.03 -15.93
N ALA A 34 14.80 -4.46 -14.83
CA ALA A 34 15.34 -5.51 -13.97
C ALA A 34 15.07 -6.92 -14.54
N LYS A 35 15.81 -7.90 -14.04
CA LYS A 35 15.64 -9.32 -14.39
C LYS A 35 14.63 -10.04 -13.47
N PHE A 36 14.19 -9.37 -12.40
CA PHE A 36 13.17 -9.86 -11.49
C PHE A 36 11.84 -9.19 -11.78
N ASP A 37 10.74 -9.76 -11.30
CA ASP A 37 9.41 -9.19 -11.45
C ASP A 37 9.27 -7.94 -10.54
N GLU A 38 9.46 -6.78 -11.17
CA GLU A 38 9.40 -5.49 -10.50
C GLU A 38 8.00 -5.17 -9.96
N THR A 39 7.93 -4.37 -8.91
CA THR A 39 6.66 -3.84 -8.41
C THR A 39 6.35 -2.53 -9.12
N VAL A 40 5.13 -2.36 -9.58
CA VAL A 40 4.60 -1.08 -10.07
C VAL A 40 3.99 -0.34 -8.89
N GLU A 41 4.40 0.92 -8.70
CA GLU A 41 4.01 1.77 -7.59
C GLU A 41 3.45 3.09 -8.10
N ILE A 42 2.52 3.66 -7.32
CA ILE A 42 1.98 4.99 -7.53
C ILE A 42 2.39 5.91 -6.38
N ALA A 43 2.86 7.09 -6.72
CA ALA A 43 3.11 8.18 -5.79
C ALA A 43 2.15 9.33 -6.09
N ILE A 44 1.36 9.74 -5.10
CA ILE A 44 0.34 10.78 -5.24
C ILE A 44 0.66 11.93 -4.30
N ARG A 45 0.87 13.12 -4.86
CA ARG A 45 1.00 14.34 -4.08
C ARG A 45 -0.37 14.91 -3.78
N LEU A 46 -0.74 14.95 -2.50
CA LEU A 46 -2.00 15.51 -2.04
C LEU A 46 -1.88 17.00 -1.68
N GLY A 47 -3.00 17.71 -1.79
CA GLY A 47 -3.15 19.10 -1.36
C GLY A 47 -3.51 19.21 0.11
N VAL A 48 -2.79 18.49 0.99
CA VAL A 48 -3.00 18.49 2.44
C VAL A 48 -1.76 19.01 3.17
N ASP A 49 -1.95 19.50 4.38
CA ASP A 49 -0.87 19.82 5.31
C ASP A 49 -0.73 18.67 6.33
N PRO A 50 0.27 17.81 6.20
CA PRO A 50 0.42 16.64 7.07
C PRO A 50 0.81 16.99 8.52
N ARG A 51 1.15 18.25 8.81
CA ARG A 51 1.40 18.74 10.16
C ARG A 51 0.11 18.87 10.97
N LYS A 52 -1.02 19.00 10.28
CA LYS A 52 -2.35 19.05 10.89
C LYS A 52 -2.92 17.65 10.99
N ALA A 53 -3.20 17.17 12.19
CA ALA A 53 -3.73 15.83 12.44
C ALA A 53 -5.03 15.55 11.68
N GLU A 54 -5.89 16.58 11.51
CA GLU A 54 -7.15 16.54 10.75
C GLU A 54 -6.96 16.39 9.22
N GLN A 55 -5.77 16.69 8.70
CA GLN A 55 -5.44 16.56 7.28
C GLN A 55 -4.54 15.36 6.98
N ALA A 56 -4.18 14.59 8.00
CA ALA A 56 -3.44 13.35 7.81
C ALA A 56 -4.36 12.28 7.22
N VAL A 57 -4.10 11.91 5.97
CA VAL A 57 -4.87 10.88 5.25
C VAL A 57 -4.23 9.52 5.51
N ARG A 58 -5.03 8.60 6.03
CA ARG A 58 -4.64 7.21 6.29
C ARG A 58 -5.85 6.31 6.11
N GLY A 59 -5.66 5.19 5.46
CA GLY A 59 -6.72 4.21 5.22
C GLY A 59 -6.19 2.93 4.62
N THR A 60 -7.10 2.15 4.10
CA THR A 60 -6.80 0.93 3.34
C THR A 60 -7.57 0.92 2.04
N VAL A 61 -7.00 0.34 1.02
CA VAL A 61 -7.63 0.10 -0.27
C VAL A 61 -7.59 -1.39 -0.59
N ALA A 62 -8.70 -1.94 -1.03
CA ALA A 62 -8.75 -3.30 -1.58
C ALA A 62 -8.42 -3.22 -3.08
N LEU A 63 -7.38 -3.90 -3.50
CA LEU A 63 -6.96 -3.95 -4.90
C LEU A 63 -7.69 -5.12 -5.59
N PRO A 64 -8.50 -4.87 -6.63
CA PRO A 64 -9.28 -5.91 -7.30
C PRO A 64 -8.43 -7.06 -7.85
N SER A 65 -7.24 -6.75 -8.35
CA SER A 65 -6.31 -7.75 -8.91
C SER A 65 -5.25 -8.22 -7.88
N GLY A 66 -5.37 -7.80 -6.61
CA GLY A 66 -4.37 -8.10 -5.58
C GLY A 66 -3.05 -7.34 -5.78
N THR A 67 -2.06 -7.65 -4.94
CA THR A 67 -0.72 -7.03 -4.97
C THR A 67 0.32 -7.85 -5.73
N GLY A 68 0.03 -9.12 -6.03
CA GLY A 68 1.01 -10.07 -6.57
C GLY A 68 2.09 -10.50 -5.56
N LYS A 69 1.87 -10.23 -4.27
CA LYS A 69 2.74 -10.69 -3.17
C LYS A 69 1.98 -11.63 -2.25
N ASN A 70 2.61 -12.70 -1.84
CA ASN A 70 2.12 -13.52 -0.73
C ASN A 70 2.49 -12.86 0.59
N LEU A 71 1.55 -12.14 1.18
CA LEU A 71 1.75 -11.49 2.48
C LEU A 71 1.74 -12.54 3.60
N ARG A 72 2.76 -12.51 4.45
CA ARG A 72 2.79 -13.29 5.69
C ARG A 72 2.12 -12.49 6.78
N VAL A 73 1.01 -13.00 7.29
CA VAL A 73 0.17 -12.33 8.28
C VAL A 73 0.40 -12.93 9.66
N ALA A 74 0.81 -12.10 10.61
CA ALA A 74 0.88 -12.44 12.02
C ALA A 74 -0.39 -11.94 12.72
N VAL A 75 -0.96 -12.77 13.60
CA VAL A 75 -2.20 -12.47 14.32
C VAL A 75 -1.97 -12.60 15.81
N PHE A 76 -2.20 -11.52 16.52
CA PHE A 76 -2.26 -11.51 17.99
C PHE A 76 -3.70 -11.77 18.43
N ALA A 77 -3.98 -13.01 18.79
CA ALA A 77 -5.28 -13.44 19.26
C ALA A 77 -5.15 -14.63 20.21
N ALA A 78 -6.15 -14.80 21.07
CA ALA A 78 -6.25 -15.94 21.99
C ALA A 78 -7.61 -16.65 21.81
N GLY A 79 -7.72 -17.90 22.28
CA GLY A 79 -8.96 -18.66 22.27
C GLY A 79 -9.54 -18.88 20.86
N GLU A 80 -10.84 -18.66 20.73
CA GLU A 80 -11.60 -18.89 19.50
C GLU A 80 -11.11 -18.02 18.32
N ALA A 81 -10.77 -16.75 18.57
CA ALA A 81 -10.23 -15.85 17.55
C ALA A 81 -8.89 -16.33 16.96
N ALA A 82 -8.07 -17.02 17.77
CA ALA A 82 -6.84 -17.63 17.29
C ALA A 82 -7.10 -18.82 16.34
N GLU A 83 -8.15 -19.61 16.61
CA GLU A 83 -8.55 -20.70 15.72
C GLU A 83 -9.12 -20.19 14.41
N GLU A 84 -9.95 -19.13 14.48
CA GLU A 84 -10.46 -18.46 13.27
C GLU A 84 -9.33 -17.92 12.41
N ALA A 85 -8.33 -17.27 13.02
CA ALA A 85 -7.16 -16.78 12.31
C ALA A 85 -6.40 -17.89 11.58
N ARG A 86 -6.22 -19.05 12.23
CA ARG A 86 -5.56 -20.22 11.62
C ARG A 86 -6.38 -20.79 10.45
N LYS A 87 -7.70 -20.91 10.62
CA LYS A 87 -8.63 -21.36 9.57
C LYS A 87 -8.63 -20.41 8.37
N ALA A 88 -8.51 -19.09 8.60
CA ALA A 88 -8.41 -18.07 7.55
C ALA A 88 -7.02 -18.05 6.86
N GLY A 89 -6.07 -18.83 7.35
CA GLY A 89 -4.75 -18.98 6.73
C GLY A 89 -3.70 -17.98 7.23
N ALA A 90 -3.82 -17.46 8.45
CA ALA A 90 -2.75 -16.66 9.07
C ALA A 90 -1.47 -17.51 9.22
N ASP A 91 -0.31 -16.89 8.95
CA ASP A 91 0.98 -17.59 8.93
C ASP A 91 1.55 -17.76 10.35
N LEU A 92 1.33 -16.77 11.20
CA LEU A 92 1.72 -16.78 12.60
C LEU A 92 0.52 -16.39 13.47
N VAL A 93 0.19 -17.21 14.45
CA VAL A 93 -0.90 -16.92 15.40
C VAL A 93 -0.42 -17.21 16.79
N GLY A 94 -0.48 -16.22 17.68
CA GLY A 94 -0.04 -16.36 19.05
C GLY A 94 -0.40 -15.16 19.92
N ALA A 95 0.01 -15.19 21.18
CA ALA A 95 -0.15 -14.13 22.15
C ALA A 95 1.22 -13.76 22.75
N ASP A 96 1.51 -14.17 23.99
CA ASP A 96 2.78 -13.88 24.68
C ASP A 96 3.98 -14.60 24.02
N ASP A 97 3.77 -15.78 23.44
CA ASP A 97 4.76 -16.54 22.68
C ASP A 97 5.21 -15.78 21.44
N LEU A 98 4.27 -15.26 20.64
CA LEU A 98 4.56 -14.43 19.47
C LEU A 98 5.23 -13.11 19.88
N ALA A 99 4.79 -12.50 20.98
CA ALA A 99 5.40 -11.29 21.51
C ALA A 99 6.87 -11.51 21.88
N ALA A 100 7.18 -12.62 22.56
CA ALA A 100 8.55 -12.97 22.95
C ALA A 100 9.46 -13.22 21.74
N GLU A 101 8.95 -13.82 20.66
CA GLU A 101 9.71 -13.99 19.40
C GLU A 101 10.03 -12.65 18.73
N ILE A 102 9.08 -11.71 18.74
CA ILE A 102 9.29 -10.37 18.19
C ILE A 102 10.31 -9.58 19.02
N GLU A 103 10.30 -9.70 20.33
CA GLU A 103 11.30 -9.08 21.24
C GLU A 103 12.70 -9.62 20.96
N LYS A 104 12.85 -10.89 20.61
CA LYS A 104 14.12 -11.49 20.18
C LYS A 104 14.57 -11.03 18.78
N GLY A 105 13.74 -10.27 18.06
CA GLY A 105 14.05 -9.75 16.75
C GLY A 105 13.59 -10.61 15.56
N ASN A 106 12.74 -11.60 15.80
CA ASN A 106 12.17 -12.46 14.76
C ASN A 106 10.93 -11.81 14.13
N PHE A 107 11.09 -11.24 12.90
CA PHE A 107 10.02 -10.57 12.13
C PHE A 107 9.73 -11.34 10.84
N ASN A 108 9.24 -12.58 10.97
CA ASN A 108 8.91 -13.40 9.80
C ASN A 108 7.49 -13.14 9.27
N PHE A 109 7.03 -11.88 9.32
CA PHE A 109 5.72 -11.44 8.82
C PHE A 109 5.80 -10.05 8.20
N ASP A 110 4.84 -9.76 7.35
CA ASP A 110 4.76 -8.51 6.59
C ASP A 110 3.59 -7.63 7.08
N LEU A 111 2.65 -8.20 7.84
CA LEU A 111 1.50 -7.52 8.43
C LEU A 111 1.18 -8.13 9.79
N ALA A 112 0.81 -7.29 10.76
CA ALA A 112 0.31 -7.71 12.05
C ALA A 112 -1.17 -7.31 12.24
N ILE A 113 -2.00 -8.25 12.64
CA ILE A 113 -3.40 -8.05 13.03
C ILE A 113 -3.51 -8.37 14.52
N ALA A 114 -4.35 -7.66 15.25
CA ALA A 114 -4.57 -7.89 16.66
C ALA A 114 -6.05 -7.80 17.02
N THR A 115 -6.49 -8.62 17.97
CA THR A 115 -7.76 -8.36 18.64
C THR A 115 -7.62 -7.19 19.62
N PRO A 116 -8.69 -6.43 19.90
CA PRO A 116 -8.64 -5.32 20.85
C PRO A 116 -8.08 -5.72 22.22
N ASP A 117 -8.38 -6.93 22.69
CA ASP A 117 -7.93 -7.47 23.97
C ASP A 117 -6.42 -7.69 24.04
N MET A 118 -5.77 -7.95 22.89
CA MET A 118 -4.31 -8.13 22.77
C MET A 118 -3.56 -6.80 22.62
N MET A 119 -4.24 -5.67 22.44
CA MET A 119 -3.58 -4.38 22.25
C MET A 119 -2.69 -3.93 23.41
N PRO A 120 -2.98 -4.22 24.70
CA PRO A 120 -2.05 -3.94 25.80
C PRO A 120 -0.72 -4.69 25.66
N LEU A 121 -0.74 -5.94 25.18
CA LEU A 121 0.45 -6.73 24.89
C LEU A 121 1.22 -6.16 23.69
N VAL A 122 0.52 -5.94 22.58
CA VAL A 122 1.10 -5.36 21.35
C VAL A 122 1.66 -3.96 21.60
N GLY A 123 1.05 -3.18 22.50
CA GLY A 123 1.51 -1.85 22.91
C GLY A 123 2.93 -1.86 23.48
N ARG A 124 3.31 -2.91 24.22
CA ARG A 124 4.68 -3.08 24.75
C ARG A 124 5.70 -3.22 23.60
N LEU A 125 5.29 -3.84 22.50
CA LEU A 125 6.10 -4.03 21.29
C LEU A 125 6.16 -2.78 20.41
N GLY A 126 5.48 -1.69 20.77
CA GLY A 126 5.36 -0.47 19.96
C GLY A 126 6.71 0.16 19.60
N ARG A 127 7.74 0.04 20.47
CA ARG A 127 9.10 0.52 20.19
C ARG A 127 9.79 -0.24 19.05
N VAL A 128 9.36 -1.47 18.82
CA VAL A 128 9.95 -2.39 17.83
C VAL A 128 9.11 -2.44 16.55
N LEU A 129 7.78 -2.55 16.68
CA LEU A 129 6.84 -2.61 15.57
C LEU A 129 6.58 -1.25 14.92
N GLY A 130 6.56 -0.17 15.73
CA GLY A 130 6.25 1.18 15.26
C GLY A 130 7.19 1.70 14.17
N PRO A 131 8.52 1.72 14.37
CA PRO A 131 9.48 2.17 13.35
C PRO A 131 9.45 1.34 12.06
N ARG A 132 9.00 0.08 12.15
CA ARG A 132 8.88 -0.82 11.00
C ARG A 132 7.54 -0.71 10.26
N GLY A 133 6.60 0.08 10.79
CA GLY A 133 5.25 0.21 10.21
C GLY A 133 4.36 -1.03 10.40
N LEU A 134 4.74 -1.95 11.30
CA LEU A 134 4.02 -3.20 11.55
C LEU A 134 3.03 -3.11 12.73
N MET A 135 2.88 -1.92 13.33
CA MET A 135 2.00 -1.73 14.49
C MET A 135 0.52 -1.77 14.07
N PRO A 136 -0.29 -2.70 14.61
CA PRO A 136 -1.72 -2.73 14.35
C PRO A 136 -2.42 -1.42 14.71
N ASN A 137 -3.42 -1.05 13.91
CA ASN A 137 -4.16 0.20 14.09
C ASN A 137 -5.66 0.04 13.76
N PRO A 138 -6.57 0.52 14.61
CA PRO A 138 -8.01 0.46 14.34
C PRO A 138 -8.44 1.16 13.05
N LYS A 139 -7.78 2.29 12.70
CA LYS A 139 -8.10 3.08 11.51
C LYS A 139 -7.82 2.34 10.18
N THR A 140 -6.95 1.35 10.21
CA THR A 140 -6.61 0.53 9.04
C THR A 140 -7.26 -0.85 9.09
N GLY A 141 -8.12 -1.09 10.10
CA GLY A 141 -8.81 -2.37 10.26
C GLY A 141 -7.90 -3.54 10.63
N THR A 142 -6.66 -3.25 11.07
CA THR A 142 -5.73 -4.28 11.58
C THR A 142 -5.93 -4.55 13.07
N VAL A 143 -6.80 -3.79 13.75
CA VAL A 143 -7.31 -4.10 15.09
C VAL A 143 -8.81 -4.38 14.93
N THR A 144 -9.20 -5.64 15.08
CA THR A 144 -10.59 -6.08 14.89
C THR A 144 -10.88 -7.34 15.70
N GLN A 145 -12.16 -7.56 16.01
CA GLN A 145 -12.63 -8.83 16.59
C GLN A 145 -12.82 -9.90 15.50
N ASP A 146 -13.23 -9.51 14.30
CA ASP A 146 -13.39 -10.40 13.15
C ASP A 146 -12.03 -10.60 12.45
N VAL A 147 -11.22 -11.45 13.06
CA VAL A 147 -9.86 -11.71 12.61
C VAL A 147 -9.83 -12.53 11.32
N GLY A 148 -10.75 -13.49 11.19
CA GLY A 148 -10.85 -14.36 10.01
C GLY A 148 -11.08 -13.54 8.73
N ARG A 149 -12.04 -12.63 8.76
CA ARG A 149 -12.32 -11.71 7.66
C ARG A 149 -11.13 -10.81 7.35
N ALA A 150 -10.50 -10.22 8.38
CA ALA A 150 -9.37 -9.33 8.18
C ALA A 150 -8.19 -10.04 7.49
N VAL A 151 -7.84 -11.25 7.93
CA VAL A 151 -6.79 -12.06 7.29
C VAL A 151 -7.12 -12.31 5.83
N GLY A 152 -8.37 -12.71 5.50
CA GLY A 152 -8.83 -12.93 4.14
C GLY A 152 -8.72 -11.67 3.26
N GLU A 153 -9.15 -10.51 3.77
CA GLU A 153 -9.07 -9.23 3.06
C GLU A 153 -7.63 -8.81 2.76
N PHE A 154 -6.72 -8.90 3.73
CA PHE A 154 -5.32 -8.52 3.52
C PHE A 154 -4.59 -9.50 2.59
N LYS A 155 -4.83 -10.80 2.70
CA LYS A 155 -4.31 -11.79 1.76
C LYS A 155 -4.93 -11.65 0.35
N GLY A 156 -6.16 -11.17 0.29
CA GLY A 156 -6.87 -10.84 -0.96
C GLY A 156 -6.38 -9.57 -1.67
N GLY A 157 -5.45 -8.81 -1.06
CA GLY A 157 -4.86 -7.63 -1.70
C GLY A 157 -5.27 -6.30 -1.10
N LYS A 158 -5.75 -6.27 0.14
CA LYS A 158 -5.96 -5.03 0.88
C LYS A 158 -4.61 -4.43 1.28
N VAL A 159 -4.38 -3.16 0.93
CA VAL A 159 -3.13 -2.43 1.18
C VAL A 159 -3.41 -1.21 2.04
N GLU A 160 -2.56 -0.98 3.04
CA GLU A 160 -2.59 0.25 3.84
C GLU A 160 -1.89 1.38 3.11
N TYR A 161 -2.46 2.59 3.20
CA TYR A 161 -1.81 3.82 2.74
C TYR A 161 -1.80 4.88 3.82
N ARG A 162 -0.77 5.71 3.81
CA ARG A 162 -0.60 6.82 4.74
C ARG A 162 0.13 7.97 4.06
N THR A 163 -0.27 9.21 4.38
CA THR A 163 0.50 10.40 3.97
C THR A 163 1.83 10.47 4.71
N ASP A 164 2.88 10.76 3.96
CA ASP A 164 4.19 11.12 4.50
C ASP A 164 4.20 12.57 5.04
N ARG A 165 5.34 13.00 5.60
CA ARG A 165 5.51 14.36 6.13
C ARG A 165 5.46 15.47 5.07
N TYR A 166 5.43 15.12 3.80
CA TYR A 166 5.34 16.04 2.67
C TYR A 166 3.96 16.03 2.01
N GLY A 167 3.04 15.20 2.49
CA GLY A 167 1.70 15.03 1.92
C GLY A 167 1.67 14.16 0.67
N ASN A 168 2.64 13.25 0.51
CA ASN A 168 2.57 12.22 -0.52
C ASN A 168 1.98 10.93 0.06
N VAL A 169 1.32 10.17 -0.79
CA VAL A 169 0.87 8.80 -0.54
C VAL A 169 1.56 7.89 -1.54
N HIS A 170 2.08 6.77 -1.06
CA HIS A 170 2.72 5.73 -1.85
C HIS A 170 1.93 4.44 -1.71
N VAL A 171 1.54 3.83 -2.85
CA VAL A 171 0.78 2.58 -2.89
C VAL A 171 1.35 1.67 -3.97
N GLN A 172 1.44 0.37 -3.67
CA GLN A 172 1.78 -0.64 -4.66
C GLN A 172 0.54 -0.95 -5.50
N LEU A 173 0.67 -0.96 -6.82
CA LEU A 173 -0.40 -1.28 -7.76
C LEU A 173 -0.38 -2.74 -8.21
N GLY A 174 0.77 -3.41 -8.11
CA GLY A 174 0.93 -4.80 -8.54
C GLY A 174 2.33 -5.08 -9.05
N LYS A 175 2.47 -6.11 -9.85
CA LYS A 175 3.72 -6.56 -10.46
C LYS A 175 3.77 -6.20 -11.95
N VAL A 176 4.98 -6.07 -12.49
CA VAL A 176 5.17 -5.85 -13.94
C VAL A 176 4.64 -7.03 -14.76
N SER A 177 4.58 -8.23 -14.18
CA SER A 177 3.97 -9.42 -14.78
C SER A 177 2.45 -9.32 -14.98
N PHE A 178 1.76 -8.46 -14.23
CA PHE A 178 0.32 -8.24 -14.38
C PHE A 178 -0.01 -7.65 -15.76
N SER A 179 -1.21 -7.90 -16.27
CA SER A 179 -1.69 -7.22 -17.47
C SER A 179 -1.87 -5.73 -17.22
N VAL A 180 -1.92 -4.91 -18.26
CA VAL A 180 -2.14 -3.46 -18.12
C VAL A 180 -3.51 -3.20 -17.49
N GLU A 181 -4.52 -3.97 -17.91
CA GLU A 181 -5.90 -3.88 -17.40
C GLU A 181 -5.98 -4.18 -15.90
N GLN A 182 -5.21 -5.17 -15.42
CA GLN A 182 -5.14 -5.49 -13.98
C GLN A 182 -4.52 -4.36 -13.16
N ILE A 183 -3.42 -3.79 -13.65
CA ILE A 183 -2.76 -2.66 -12.97
C ILE A 183 -3.65 -1.41 -13.03
N GLU A 184 -4.36 -1.21 -14.14
CA GLU A 184 -5.29 -0.10 -14.30
C GLU A 184 -6.50 -0.22 -13.38
N ALA A 185 -7.07 -1.41 -13.22
CA ALA A 185 -8.14 -1.65 -12.25
C ALA A 185 -7.69 -1.31 -10.83
N ASN A 186 -6.47 -1.72 -10.44
CA ASN A 186 -5.88 -1.38 -9.15
C ASN A 186 -5.60 0.14 -9.04
N PHE A 187 -5.11 0.77 -10.10
CA PHE A 187 -4.89 2.22 -10.14
C PHE A 187 -6.18 2.99 -9.90
N ARG A 188 -7.28 2.62 -10.60
CA ARG A 188 -8.60 3.25 -10.43
C ARG A 188 -9.10 3.09 -9.00
N ALA A 189 -9.02 1.89 -8.43
CA ALA A 189 -9.42 1.63 -7.05
C ALA A 189 -8.67 2.50 -6.04
N VAL A 190 -7.36 2.69 -6.23
CA VAL A 190 -6.53 3.57 -5.38
C VAL A 190 -6.95 5.03 -5.52
N ILE A 191 -7.17 5.52 -6.75
CA ILE A 191 -7.57 6.92 -6.98
C ILE A 191 -8.94 7.20 -6.37
N ASP A 192 -9.91 6.31 -6.56
CA ASP A 192 -11.27 6.47 -6.02
C ASP A 192 -11.27 6.48 -4.49
N GLU A 193 -10.53 5.57 -3.87
CA GLU A 193 -10.41 5.51 -2.42
C GLU A 193 -9.74 6.76 -1.83
N ILE A 194 -8.64 7.22 -2.44
CA ILE A 194 -7.97 8.45 -2.00
C ILE A 194 -8.87 9.67 -2.20
N GLN A 195 -9.65 9.75 -3.27
CA GLN A 195 -10.63 10.84 -3.47
C GLN A 195 -11.74 10.80 -2.41
N ARG A 196 -12.23 9.60 -2.06
CA ARG A 196 -13.23 9.40 -1.01
C ARG A 196 -12.69 9.79 0.37
N ALA A 197 -11.42 9.51 0.64
CA ALA A 197 -10.74 9.84 1.88
C ALA A 197 -10.34 11.32 2.03
N LYS A 198 -10.78 12.20 1.10
CA LYS A 198 -10.47 13.63 1.16
C LYS A 198 -10.99 14.25 2.46
N PRO A 199 -10.12 14.84 3.32
CA PRO A 199 -10.56 15.55 4.51
C PRO A 199 -11.40 16.78 4.18
N ALA A 200 -12.46 17.05 4.95
CA ALA A 200 -13.30 18.24 4.77
C ALA A 200 -12.50 19.56 4.92
N SER A 201 -11.45 19.54 5.73
CA SER A 201 -10.54 20.68 5.95
C SER A 201 -9.55 20.93 4.80
N ALA A 202 -9.45 20.00 3.82
CA ALA A 202 -8.57 20.16 2.65
C ALA A 202 -9.21 21.10 1.62
N LYS A 203 -8.65 22.31 1.47
CA LYS A 203 -9.11 23.32 0.51
C LYS A 203 -8.33 23.22 -0.81
N GLY A 204 -8.98 23.59 -1.92
CA GLY A 204 -8.37 23.67 -3.24
C GLY A 204 -8.17 22.31 -3.91
N ARG A 205 -7.16 22.23 -4.81
CA ARG A 205 -6.86 21.03 -5.59
C ARG A 205 -6.28 19.92 -4.70
N TYR A 206 -7.02 18.81 -4.54
CA TYR A 206 -6.64 17.73 -3.66
C TYR A 206 -5.58 16.81 -4.27
N LEU A 207 -5.80 16.32 -5.50
CA LEU A 207 -4.79 15.56 -6.25
C LEU A 207 -3.91 16.54 -7.03
N LYS A 208 -2.70 16.81 -6.54
CA LYS A 208 -1.78 17.77 -7.17
C LYS A 208 -0.95 17.15 -8.27
N LYS A 209 -0.33 16.00 -8.00
CA LYS A 209 0.53 15.26 -8.95
C LYS A 209 0.36 13.77 -8.71
N ILE A 210 0.41 13.00 -9.79
CA ILE A 210 0.42 11.54 -9.76
C ILE A 210 1.62 11.10 -10.60
N THR A 211 2.36 10.13 -10.09
CA THR A 211 3.49 9.53 -10.78
C THR A 211 3.43 8.03 -10.58
N VAL A 212 3.62 7.27 -11.64
CA VAL A 212 3.75 5.81 -11.60
C VAL A 212 5.16 5.41 -11.96
N SER A 213 5.70 4.38 -11.32
CA SER A 213 7.06 3.89 -11.56
C SER A 213 7.15 2.39 -11.29
N SER A 214 8.10 1.74 -11.92
CA SER A 214 8.54 0.40 -11.50
C SER A 214 9.70 0.51 -10.51
N THR A 215 10.03 -0.59 -9.82
CA THR A 215 11.04 -0.60 -8.73
C THR A 215 12.38 0.03 -9.15
N MET A 216 12.84 -0.27 -10.36
CA MET A 216 14.14 0.21 -10.88
C MET A 216 13.97 1.17 -12.06
N GLY A 217 12.75 1.43 -12.49
CA GLY A 217 12.43 2.28 -13.63
C GLY A 217 12.25 3.75 -13.26
N PRO A 218 12.20 4.63 -14.27
CA PRO A 218 11.91 6.05 -14.08
C PRO A 218 10.42 6.27 -13.77
N GLY A 219 10.12 7.40 -13.12
CA GLY A 219 8.75 7.81 -12.81
C GLY A 219 8.10 8.52 -13.99
N VAL A 220 6.91 8.08 -14.38
CA VAL A 220 6.06 8.65 -15.45
C VAL A 220 4.94 9.46 -14.80
N LYS A 221 4.78 10.72 -15.22
CA LYS A 221 3.75 11.63 -14.71
C LYS A 221 2.40 11.32 -15.36
N VAL A 222 1.36 11.21 -14.54
CA VAL A 222 -0.02 11.01 -15.00
C VAL A 222 -0.79 12.33 -14.97
N ASP A 223 -1.55 12.62 -16.02
CA ASP A 223 -2.42 13.78 -16.08
C ASP A 223 -3.62 13.61 -15.16
N THR A 224 -3.66 14.42 -14.11
CA THR A 224 -4.75 14.40 -13.13
C THR A 224 -6.09 14.90 -13.69
N ASN A 225 -6.12 15.52 -14.87
CA ASN A 225 -7.35 15.97 -15.52
C ASN A 225 -7.99 14.85 -16.37
N ARG A 226 -7.18 13.87 -16.80
CA ARG A 226 -7.65 12.73 -17.62
C ARG A 226 -8.11 11.52 -16.80
N LEU A 227 -8.05 11.56 -15.46
CA LEU A 227 -8.45 10.44 -14.61
C LEU A 227 -9.91 9.99 -14.80
N LYS A 228 -10.79 10.88 -15.28
CA LYS A 228 -12.22 10.61 -15.56
C LYS A 228 -12.54 10.37 -17.03
N ALA A 229 -11.61 10.64 -17.95
CA ALA A 229 -11.90 10.67 -19.38
C ALA A 229 -11.87 9.29 -20.06
N GLU A 230 -11.38 8.25 -19.37
CA GLU A 230 -11.27 6.88 -19.94
C GLU A 230 -12.42 5.95 -19.47
N VAL A 231 -13.54 6.52 -18.99
CA VAL A 231 -14.75 5.80 -18.57
C VAL A 231 -15.89 6.00 -19.57
N ALA A 232 -15.57 6.18 -20.85
CA ALA A 232 -16.57 6.22 -21.93
C ALA A 232 -16.37 5.03 -22.88
#